data_6d56591dd7516e633e3b396c9165a4df
#
_entry.id   6d56591dd7516e633e3b396c9165a4df
#
_cell.length_a   1.000
_cell.length_b   1.000
_cell.length_c   1.000
_cell.angle_alpha   90.00
_cell.angle_beta   90.00
_cell.angle_gamma   90.00
#
_symmetry.space_group_name_H-M   'P 1'
#
loop_
_entity.id
_entity.type
_entity.pdbx_description
1 polymer ?
#
loop_
_entity_poly.entity_id
_entity_poly.type
_entity_poly.pdbx_seq_one_letter_code
_entity_poly.pdbx_strand_id
1 'polypeptide(L)'
;IKENISSSILDEISNKGVLNKQSEERTAETYVKQLKVRTPSIDTVIGTLSGGNQQKVVIGKWTATCPRVFIMDTPTVGIDIGSKAEIYEQIHKFAEEGMAIIFISDEVQEILANCNRVMVMAEGKCVKMLEEDDLKEEALV
;
A
#
# COMPACT_ATOMS: atom_id res chain seq x y z
N ILE A 1 -14.94 -2.70 -6.69
CA ILE A 1 -13.47 -2.72 -6.67
C ILE A 1 -12.93 -1.81 -7.76
N LYS A 2 -13.35 -1.98 -9.02
CA LYS A 2 -12.82 -1.20 -10.14
C LYS A 2 -12.93 0.31 -9.92
N GLU A 3 -14.09 0.80 -9.50
CA GLU A 3 -14.32 2.22 -9.20
C GLU A 3 -13.43 2.74 -8.06
N ASN A 4 -13.09 1.89 -7.09
CA ASN A 4 -12.16 2.27 -6.02
C ASN A 4 -10.73 2.44 -6.56
N ILE A 5 -10.24 1.52 -7.39
CA ILE A 5 -8.91 1.59 -7.98
C ILE A 5 -8.81 2.76 -8.96
N SER A 6 -9.81 2.93 -9.83
CA SER A 6 -9.80 3.96 -10.87
C SER A 6 -10.03 5.38 -10.36
N SER A 7 -10.61 5.53 -9.15
CA SER A 7 -10.99 6.85 -8.63
C SER A 7 -9.84 7.85 -8.47
N SER A 8 -8.61 7.38 -8.35
CA SER A 8 -7.40 8.23 -8.24
C SER A 8 -6.82 8.68 -9.58
N ILE A 9 -7.26 8.07 -10.68
CA ILE A 9 -6.72 8.28 -12.04
C ILE A 9 -7.82 8.64 -13.06
N LEU A 10 -8.96 9.17 -12.61
CA LEU A 10 -10.11 9.45 -13.48
C LEU A 10 -9.75 10.39 -14.64
N ASP A 11 -8.89 11.38 -14.41
CA ASP A 11 -8.46 12.31 -15.46
C ASP A 11 -7.64 11.60 -16.54
N GLU A 12 -6.83 10.59 -16.16
CA GLU A 12 -5.97 9.84 -17.08
C GLU A 12 -6.77 8.87 -17.96
N ILE A 13 -7.86 8.31 -17.42
CA ILE A 13 -8.70 7.32 -18.11
C ILE A 13 -9.99 7.93 -18.69
N SER A 14 -10.13 9.26 -18.66
CA SER A 14 -11.27 9.98 -19.25
C SER A 14 -10.86 10.75 -20.50
N ASN A 15 -11.77 10.85 -21.45
CA ASN A 15 -11.61 11.70 -22.64
C ASN A 15 -12.75 12.70 -22.71
N LYS A 16 -12.42 14.01 -22.65
CA LYS A 16 -13.41 15.11 -22.64
C LYS A 16 -14.50 14.93 -21.58
N GLY A 17 -14.11 14.47 -20.37
CA GLY A 17 -15.02 14.24 -19.24
C GLY A 17 -15.85 12.96 -19.33
N VAL A 18 -15.60 12.11 -20.32
CA VAL A 18 -16.26 10.80 -20.46
C VAL A 18 -15.28 9.69 -20.09
N LEU A 19 -15.62 8.91 -19.08
CA LEU A 19 -14.82 7.77 -18.61
C LEU A 19 -14.69 6.69 -19.67
N ASN A 20 -13.47 6.26 -19.97
CA ASN A 20 -13.20 5.10 -20.80
C ASN A 20 -13.32 3.82 -19.96
N LYS A 21 -14.47 3.15 -20.06
CA LYS A 21 -14.77 1.92 -19.31
C LYS A 21 -13.75 0.80 -19.55
N GLN A 22 -13.25 0.64 -20.76
CA GLN A 22 -12.27 -0.40 -21.08
C GLN A 22 -10.92 -0.12 -20.40
N SER A 23 -10.52 1.14 -20.32
CA SER A 23 -9.31 1.53 -19.57
C SER A 23 -9.49 1.33 -18.07
N GLU A 24 -10.65 1.67 -17.52
CA GLU A 24 -11.01 1.42 -16.13
C GLU A 24 -10.92 -0.07 -15.76
N GLU A 25 -11.56 -0.93 -16.56
CA GLU A 25 -11.56 -2.38 -16.36
C GLU A 25 -10.15 -2.95 -16.43
N ARG A 26 -9.38 -2.58 -17.45
CA ARG A 26 -7.99 -3.04 -17.64
C ARG A 26 -7.10 -2.64 -16.45
N THR A 27 -7.23 -1.40 -15.96
CA THR A 27 -6.48 -0.94 -14.80
C THR A 27 -6.86 -1.74 -13.57
N ALA A 28 -8.15 -1.91 -13.30
CA ALA A 28 -8.61 -2.67 -12.16
C ALA A 28 -8.13 -4.13 -12.18
N GLU A 29 -8.22 -4.81 -13.32
CA GLU A 29 -7.72 -6.17 -13.51
C GLU A 29 -6.22 -6.28 -13.26
N THR A 30 -5.44 -5.29 -13.73
CA THR A 30 -4.00 -5.23 -13.53
C THR A 30 -3.66 -5.19 -12.04
N TYR A 31 -4.25 -4.29 -11.28
CA TYR A 31 -3.96 -4.14 -9.85
C TYR A 31 -4.55 -5.26 -8.99
N VAL A 32 -5.73 -5.79 -9.33
CA VAL A 32 -6.30 -6.97 -8.68
C VAL A 32 -5.34 -8.17 -8.81
N LYS A 33 -4.77 -8.38 -9.99
CA LYS A 33 -3.79 -9.44 -10.25
C LYS A 33 -2.44 -9.18 -9.56
N GLN A 34 -1.88 -7.97 -9.70
CA GLN A 34 -0.58 -7.59 -9.14
C GLN A 34 -0.58 -7.72 -7.62
N LEU A 35 -1.63 -7.23 -6.96
CA LEU A 35 -1.78 -7.25 -5.51
C LEU A 35 -2.38 -8.56 -4.96
N LYS A 36 -2.63 -9.53 -5.85
CA LYS A 36 -3.25 -10.82 -5.47
C LYS A 36 -4.54 -10.63 -4.66
N VAL A 37 -5.42 -9.68 -5.08
CA VAL A 37 -6.71 -9.47 -4.43
C VAL A 37 -7.62 -10.67 -4.67
N ARG A 38 -8.09 -11.31 -3.60
CA ARG A 38 -9.00 -12.45 -3.69
C ARG A 38 -10.42 -11.95 -3.85
N THR A 39 -10.91 -11.95 -5.08
CA THR A 39 -12.25 -11.50 -5.46
C THR A 39 -12.80 -12.32 -6.62
N PRO A 40 -14.10 -12.59 -6.68
CA PRO A 40 -14.72 -13.24 -7.84
C PRO A 40 -14.77 -12.34 -9.09
N SER A 41 -14.78 -11.00 -8.92
CA SER A 41 -14.88 -10.03 -10.01
C SER A 41 -14.38 -8.66 -9.58
N ILE A 42 -13.93 -7.84 -10.55
CA ILE A 42 -13.62 -6.41 -10.35
C ILE A 42 -14.87 -5.58 -10.00
N ASP A 43 -16.07 -6.08 -10.30
CA ASP A 43 -17.35 -5.44 -9.96
C ASP A 43 -17.80 -5.70 -8.52
N THR A 44 -17.12 -6.58 -7.79
CA THR A 44 -17.44 -6.91 -6.39
C THR A 44 -17.40 -5.66 -5.52
N VAL A 45 -18.39 -5.53 -4.64
CA VAL A 45 -18.44 -4.43 -3.65
C VAL A 45 -17.31 -4.63 -2.64
N ILE A 46 -16.45 -3.62 -2.47
CA ILE A 46 -15.26 -3.71 -1.62
C ILE A 46 -15.57 -4.11 -0.17
N GLY A 47 -16.68 -3.63 0.39
CA GLY A 47 -17.11 -3.94 1.76
C GLY A 47 -17.44 -5.41 2.02
N THR A 48 -17.57 -6.24 0.97
CA THR A 48 -17.79 -7.68 1.12
C THR A 48 -16.50 -8.50 1.18
N LEU A 49 -15.36 -7.86 0.94
CA LEU A 49 -14.04 -8.50 1.02
C LEU A 49 -13.54 -8.56 2.48
N SER A 50 -12.59 -9.48 2.74
CA SER A 50 -11.82 -9.45 3.99
C SER A 50 -11.00 -8.17 4.11
N GLY A 51 -10.68 -7.74 5.34
CA GLY A 51 -9.89 -6.53 5.61
C GLY A 51 -8.60 -6.47 4.81
N GLY A 52 -7.84 -7.57 4.74
CA GLY A 52 -6.60 -7.63 3.95
C GLY A 52 -6.83 -7.43 2.44
N ASN A 53 -7.94 -7.94 1.87
CA ASN A 53 -8.26 -7.69 0.48
C ASN A 53 -8.77 -6.26 0.25
N GLN A 54 -9.51 -5.68 1.19
CA GLN A 54 -9.89 -4.27 1.13
C GLN A 54 -8.65 -3.37 1.12
N GLN A 55 -7.68 -3.64 2.00
CA GLN A 55 -6.44 -2.87 2.09
C GLN A 55 -5.62 -2.98 0.79
N LYS A 56 -5.53 -4.16 0.18
CA LYS A 56 -4.89 -4.33 -1.13
C LYS A 56 -5.56 -3.47 -2.22
N VAL A 57 -6.90 -3.36 -2.21
CA VAL A 57 -7.62 -2.46 -3.14
C VAL A 57 -7.26 -1.00 -2.88
N VAL A 58 -7.12 -0.58 -1.61
CA VAL A 58 -6.68 0.79 -1.25
C VAL A 58 -5.24 1.04 -1.72
N ILE A 59 -4.33 0.08 -1.53
CA ILE A 59 -2.97 0.16 -2.06
C ILE A 59 -3.00 0.28 -3.59
N GLY A 60 -3.80 -0.55 -4.28
CA GLY A 60 -3.98 -0.50 -5.74
C GLY A 60 -4.50 0.85 -6.24
N LYS A 61 -5.44 1.45 -5.52
CA LYS A 61 -5.92 2.80 -5.82
C LYS A 61 -4.79 3.82 -5.90
N TRP A 62 -3.91 3.85 -4.90
CA TRP A 62 -2.86 4.87 -4.83
C TRP A 62 -1.65 4.52 -5.69
N THR A 63 -1.30 3.25 -5.84
CA THR A 63 -0.21 2.84 -6.74
C THR A 63 -0.59 3.02 -8.21
N ALA A 64 -1.88 3.05 -8.56
CA ALA A 64 -2.35 3.37 -9.91
C ALA A 64 -1.93 4.77 -10.39
N THR A 65 -1.67 5.70 -9.47
CA THR A 65 -1.14 7.04 -9.82
C THR A 65 0.36 7.03 -10.13
N CYS A 66 1.03 5.88 -10.10
CA CYS A 66 2.47 5.74 -10.31
C CYS A 66 3.31 6.72 -9.46
N PRO A 67 3.10 6.78 -8.14
CA PRO A 67 3.77 7.77 -7.29
C PRO A 67 5.27 7.47 -7.18
N ARG A 68 6.10 8.51 -7.12
CA ARG A 68 7.53 8.37 -6.82
C ARG A 68 7.80 8.14 -5.33
N VAL A 69 6.91 8.64 -4.48
CA VAL A 69 6.94 8.47 -3.02
C VAL A 69 5.57 7.98 -2.57
N PHE A 70 5.54 6.89 -1.84
CA PHE A 70 4.31 6.32 -1.28
C PHE A 70 4.35 6.33 0.24
N ILE A 71 3.42 7.06 0.86
CA ILE A 71 3.30 7.15 2.31
C ILE A 71 2.17 6.22 2.75
N MET A 72 2.48 5.29 3.63
CA MET A 72 1.54 4.34 4.20
C MET A 72 1.50 4.50 5.72
N ASP A 73 0.37 4.97 6.21
CA ASP A 73 0.11 5.12 7.64
C ASP A 73 -0.66 3.91 8.15
N THR A 74 -0.02 3.14 9.02
CA THR A 74 -0.58 1.94 9.67
C THR A 74 -1.33 0.99 8.70
N PRO A 75 -0.70 0.59 7.55
CA PRO A 75 -1.42 -0.08 6.47
C PRO A 75 -1.86 -1.52 6.82
N THR A 76 -1.44 -2.05 7.95
CA THR A 76 -1.65 -3.44 8.37
C THR A 76 -2.49 -3.58 9.63
N VAL A 77 -3.02 -2.47 10.17
CA VAL A 77 -3.91 -2.49 11.34
C VAL A 77 -5.21 -3.22 11.04
N GLY A 78 -5.58 -4.14 11.93
CA GLY A 78 -6.84 -4.90 11.83
C GLY A 78 -6.85 -5.99 10.75
N ILE A 79 -5.68 -6.39 10.25
CA ILE A 79 -5.52 -7.41 9.21
C ILE A 79 -4.91 -8.68 9.83
N ASP A 80 -5.31 -9.85 9.30
CA ASP A 80 -4.73 -11.13 9.70
C ASP A 80 -3.27 -11.27 9.25
N ILE A 81 -2.49 -12.10 9.98
CA ILE A 81 -1.04 -12.29 9.79
C ILE A 81 -0.69 -12.70 8.34
N GLY A 82 -1.50 -13.56 7.72
CA GLY A 82 -1.25 -14.01 6.35
C GLY A 82 -1.40 -12.87 5.35
N SER A 83 -2.43 -12.03 5.52
CA SER A 83 -2.63 -10.84 4.68
C SER A 83 -1.57 -9.76 4.93
N LYS A 84 -1.08 -9.58 6.17
CA LYS A 84 0.06 -8.69 6.45
C LYS A 84 1.29 -9.09 5.63
N ALA A 85 1.67 -10.37 5.65
CA ALA A 85 2.83 -10.88 4.90
C ALA A 85 2.71 -10.61 3.38
N GLU A 86 1.51 -10.81 2.81
CA GLU A 86 1.26 -10.53 1.40
C GLU A 86 1.38 -9.03 1.07
N ILE A 87 1.00 -8.13 1.99
CA ILE A 87 1.16 -6.68 1.84
C ILE A 87 2.63 -6.28 1.91
N TYR A 88 3.42 -6.81 2.85
CA TYR A 88 4.86 -6.54 2.93
C TYR A 88 5.60 -7.00 1.67
N GLU A 89 5.26 -8.18 1.13
CA GLU A 89 5.82 -8.63 -0.16
C GLU A 89 5.59 -7.61 -1.28
N GLN A 90 4.41 -6.99 -1.33
CA GLN A 90 4.12 -5.96 -2.34
C GLN A 90 4.88 -4.65 -2.07
N ILE A 91 5.00 -4.24 -0.81
CA ILE A 91 5.77 -3.06 -0.41
C ILE A 91 7.24 -3.20 -0.85
N HIS A 92 7.85 -4.36 -0.58
CA HIS A 92 9.22 -4.64 -1.01
C HIS A 92 9.37 -4.58 -2.54
N LYS A 93 8.42 -5.16 -3.30
CA LYS A 93 8.43 -5.07 -4.77
C LYS A 93 8.38 -3.63 -5.27
N PHE A 94 7.51 -2.80 -4.71
CA PHE A 94 7.44 -1.39 -5.10
C PHE A 94 8.76 -0.66 -4.81
N ALA A 95 9.42 -0.97 -3.70
CA ALA A 95 10.73 -0.41 -3.37
C ALA A 95 11.82 -0.87 -4.35
N GLU A 96 11.84 -2.16 -4.72
CA GLU A 96 12.74 -2.73 -5.73
C GLU A 96 12.52 -2.12 -7.12
N GLU A 97 11.28 -1.75 -7.46
CA GLU A 97 10.92 -1.04 -8.68
C GLU A 97 11.29 0.45 -8.65
N GLY A 98 11.88 0.95 -7.54
CA GLY A 98 12.40 2.30 -7.40
C GLY A 98 11.44 3.30 -6.74
N MET A 99 10.33 2.85 -6.18
CA MET A 99 9.43 3.69 -5.41
C MET A 99 10.00 3.95 -4.02
N ALA A 100 10.10 5.21 -3.61
CA ALA A 100 10.43 5.55 -2.24
C ALA A 100 9.21 5.32 -1.33
N ILE A 101 9.38 4.56 -0.24
CA ILE A 101 8.29 4.20 0.66
C ILE A 101 8.53 4.79 2.04
N ILE A 102 7.52 5.48 2.57
CA ILE A 102 7.45 5.91 3.96
C ILE A 102 6.40 5.03 4.64
N PHE A 103 6.86 4.13 5.48
CA PHE A 103 6.03 3.19 6.22
C PHE A 103 5.92 3.63 7.67
N ILE A 104 4.71 3.91 8.14
CA ILE A 104 4.44 4.35 9.52
C ILE A 104 3.75 3.20 10.25
N SER A 105 4.29 2.79 11.39
CA SER A 105 3.70 1.78 12.28
C SER A 105 4.15 2.03 13.71
N ASP A 106 3.34 1.60 14.66
CA ASP A 106 3.66 1.50 16.09
C ASP A 106 4.13 0.08 16.49
N GLU A 107 4.05 -0.88 15.56
CA GLU A 107 4.54 -2.24 15.78
C GLU A 107 6.04 -2.32 15.44
N VAL A 108 6.89 -2.36 16.47
CA VAL A 108 8.36 -2.41 16.32
C VAL A 108 8.81 -3.54 15.41
N GLN A 109 8.21 -4.71 15.50
CA GLN A 109 8.54 -5.88 14.68
C GLN A 109 8.26 -5.66 13.19
N GLU A 110 7.20 -4.91 12.85
CA GLU A 110 6.90 -4.55 11.47
C GLU A 110 7.99 -3.63 10.89
N ILE A 111 8.40 -2.64 11.68
CA ILE A 111 9.45 -1.69 11.30
C ILE A 111 10.78 -2.41 11.05
N LEU A 112 11.21 -3.25 12.00
CA LEU A 112 12.47 -4.01 11.90
C LEU A 112 12.50 -4.97 10.71
N ALA A 113 11.36 -5.58 10.38
CA ALA A 113 11.28 -6.54 9.29
C ALA A 113 11.21 -5.91 7.89
N ASN A 114 10.76 -4.63 7.78
CA ASN A 114 10.40 -4.05 6.50
C ASN A 114 11.11 -2.75 6.16
N CYS A 115 11.83 -2.12 7.09
CA CYS A 115 12.47 -0.84 6.88
C CYS A 115 14.00 -0.95 6.90
N ASN A 116 14.67 -0.21 6.03
CA ASN A 116 16.13 -0.10 6.01
C ASN A 116 16.62 1.17 6.73
N ARG A 117 15.74 2.11 7.04
CA ARG A 117 16.01 3.32 7.82
C ARG A 117 14.77 3.69 8.63
N VAL A 118 14.97 4.07 9.88
CA VAL A 118 13.88 4.39 10.81
C VAL A 118 14.06 5.76 11.42
N MET A 119 12.99 6.56 11.38
CA MET A 119 12.85 7.81 12.10
C MET A 119 11.93 7.58 13.30
N VAL A 120 12.46 7.72 14.50
CA VAL A 120 11.67 7.66 15.73
C VAL A 120 11.11 9.06 16.03
N MET A 121 9.78 9.13 16.17
CA MET A 121 9.06 10.36 16.44
C MET A 121 8.47 10.33 17.84
N ALA A 122 8.65 11.42 18.60
CA ALA A 122 7.99 11.64 19.88
C ALA A 122 7.59 13.11 20.01
N GLU A 123 6.38 13.38 20.50
CA GLU A 123 5.83 14.73 20.70
C GLU A 123 5.96 15.64 19.47
N GLY A 124 5.76 15.07 18.25
CA GLY A 124 5.86 15.78 16.98
C GLY A 124 7.28 16.13 16.53
N LYS A 125 8.31 15.56 17.17
CA LYS A 125 9.72 15.78 16.83
C LYS A 125 10.42 14.48 16.47
N CYS A 126 11.36 14.55 15.53
CA CYS A 126 12.30 13.45 15.29
C CYS A 126 13.29 13.41 16.46
N VAL A 127 13.27 12.33 17.22
CA VAL A 127 14.17 12.14 18.37
C VAL A 127 15.38 11.29 18.03
N LYS A 128 15.26 10.43 16.99
CA LYS A 128 16.34 9.53 16.59
C LYS A 128 16.20 9.13 15.12
N MET A 129 17.33 8.94 14.45
CA MET A 129 17.44 8.31 13.13
C MET A 129 18.32 7.06 13.27
N LEU A 130 17.86 5.93 12.73
CA LEU A 130 18.56 4.65 12.73
C LEU A 130 18.69 4.14 11.30
N GLU A 131 19.81 3.55 10.96
CA GLU A 131 20.10 2.92 9.67
C GLU A 131 20.44 1.44 9.87
N GLU A 132 20.46 0.65 8.82
CA GLU A 132 20.52 -0.82 8.79
C GLU A 132 21.31 -1.50 9.93
N ASP A 133 22.53 -1.07 10.21
CA ASP A 133 23.39 -1.69 11.21
C ASP A 133 22.94 -1.41 12.66
N ASP A 134 22.18 -0.33 12.87
CA ASP A 134 21.68 0.13 14.16
C ASP A 134 20.22 -0.27 14.44
N LEU A 135 19.57 -0.94 13.49
CA LEU A 135 18.16 -1.36 13.60
C LEU A 135 18.04 -2.58 14.53
N LYS A 136 17.90 -2.29 15.82
CA LYS A 136 17.66 -3.29 16.87
C LYS A 136 16.46 -2.86 17.71
N GLU A 137 15.73 -3.84 18.24
CA GLU A 137 14.55 -3.59 19.07
C GLU A 137 14.85 -2.65 20.25
N GLU A 138 15.99 -2.87 20.92
CA GLU A 138 16.46 -2.05 22.05
C GLU A 138 16.72 -0.57 21.68
N ALA A 139 16.90 -0.28 20.41
CA ALA A 139 17.14 1.07 19.91
C ALA A 139 15.86 1.84 19.57
N LEU A 140 14.73 1.16 19.50
CA LEU A 140 13.41 1.70 19.12
C LEU A 140 12.47 1.91 20.33
N VAL A 141 12.85 1.40 21.50
CA VAL A 141 12.07 1.49 22.76
C VAL A 141 12.56 2.64 23.65
#